data_0b8a6d8f2400f765d1ded63fe51174d5
#
_entry.id   0b8a6d8f2400f765d1ded63fe51174d5
#
_cell.length_a   1.000
_cell.length_b   1.000
_cell.length_c   1.000
_cell.angle_alpha   90.00
_cell.angle_beta   90.00
_cell.angle_gamma   90.00
#
_symmetry.space_group_name_H-M   'P 1'
#
loop_
_entity.id
_entity.type
_entity.pdbx_description
1 polymer ?
#
loop_
_entity_poly.entity_id
_entity_poly.type
_entity_poly.pdbx_seq_one_letter_code
_entity_poly.pdbx_strand_id
1 'polypeptide(L)'
;WYKHNWTLDGERALYWPLRDTLILGDLHFGRSSHFQRAGIALTEETHRKDLLRLKRLLEKYKPSTVYFLGDLFHSEYNAAWQSFSNLIMSFYAIKFVLIQGNHDILYRSNYEKAGIEVLPFIQEEGLLFNHEPIEEASGHGVLCAHIHPGIIMRGKAKQRLKLPCFYVEEDQMILPAFTLLAGMKVLRPQRNVRVYLPMGESVQEVTRT
;
A
#
# COMPACT_ATOMS: atom_id res chain seq x y z
N TRP A 1 11.67 -2.57 13.42
CA TRP A 1 12.49 -1.95 12.42
C TRP A 1 12.61 -0.45 12.70
N TYR A 2 13.77 0.10 12.52
CA TYR A 2 14.11 1.52 12.71
C TYR A 2 13.64 2.09 14.07
N LYS A 3 13.90 1.36 15.16
CA LYS A 3 13.52 1.66 16.55
C LYS A 3 12.00 1.69 16.83
N HIS A 4 11.17 1.29 15.90
CA HIS A 4 9.73 1.22 16.06
C HIS A 4 9.21 -0.22 16.02
N ASN A 5 8.11 -0.44 16.72
CA ASN A 5 7.33 -1.67 16.62
C ASN A 5 6.29 -1.53 15.52
N TRP A 6 6.21 -2.56 14.67
CA TRP A 6 5.32 -2.61 13.53
C TRP A 6 4.47 -3.87 13.55
N THR A 7 3.23 -3.75 13.15
CA THR A 7 2.38 -4.91 12.86
C THR A 7 2.18 -4.99 11.35
N LEU A 8 2.78 -6.00 10.72
CA LEU A 8 2.55 -6.30 9.32
C LEU A 8 1.25 -7.12 9.21
N ASP A 9 0.33 -6.69 8.35
CA ASP A 9 -0.94 -7.37 8.13
C ASP A 9 -0.92 -8.19 6.84
N GLY A 10 -1.47 -9.39 6.90
CA GLY A 10 -1.56 -10.28 5.74
C GLY A 10 -2.44 -9.75 4.61
N GLU A 11 -3.24 -8.73 4.85
CA GLU A 11 -4.00 -7.97 3.85
C GLU A 11 -3.16 -6.83 3.22
N ARG A 12 -1.83 -6.87 3.33
CA ARG A 12 -0.87 -5.92 2.73
C ARG A 12 -0.96 -4.52 3.31
N ALA A 13 -1.18 -4.43 4.61
CA ALA A 13 -1.17 -3.19 5.36
C ALA A 13 -0.11 -3.24 6.45
N LEU A 14 0.35 -2.06 6.87
CA LEU A 14 1.27 -1.89 7.99
C LEU A 14 0.56 -1.07 9.05
N TYR A 15 0.58 -1.51 10.31
CA TYR A 15 0.04 -0.74 11.42
C TYR A 15 1.16 -0.30 12.35
N TRP A 16 1.15 0.97 12.70
CA TRP A 16 2.10 1.61 13.61
C TRP A 16 1.44 1.94 14.95
N PRO A 17 1.59 1.07 15.97
CA PRO A 17 0.89 1.23 17.25
C PRO A 17 1.22 2.53 17.99
N LEU A 18 2.48 3.00 17.91
CA LEU A 18 2.93 4.22 18.60
C LEU A 18 2.11 5.45 18.21
N ARG A 19 1.70 5.54 16.95
CA ARG A 19 0.96 6.67 16.38
C ARG A 19 -0.48 6.31 16.01
N ASP A 20 -0.92 5.11 16.37
CA ASP A 20 -2.25 4.58 16.02
C ASP A 20 -2.57 4.81 14.53
N THR A 21 -1.61 4.49 13.67
CA THR A 21 -1.64 4.81 12.25
C THR A 21 -1.63 3.53 11.40
N LEU A 22 -2.61 3.43 10.50
CA LEU A 22 -2.64 2.39 9.46
C LEU A 22 -2.01 2.93 8.17
N ILE A 23 -1.14 2.15 7.53
CA ILE A 23 -0.35 2.57 6.38
C ILE A 23 -0.55 1.58 5.24
N LEU A 24 -0.87 2.10 4.05
CA LEU A 24 -1.11 1.31 2.83
C LEU A 24 -0.46 2.00 1.64
N GLY A 25 0.03 1.24 0.67
CA GLY A 25 0.58 1.77 -0.58
C GLY A 25 -0.11 1.20 -1.81
N ASP A 26 -0.10 1.93 -2.90
CA ASP A 26 -0.49 1.47 -4.24
C ASP A 26 -1.88 0.80 -4.28
N LEU A 27 -2.91 1.55 -3.87
CA LEU A 27 -4.28 1.06 -3.88
C LEU A 27 -4.84 0.98 -5.31
N HIS A 28 -4.43 1.91 -6.18
CA HIS A 28 -4.81 1.98 -7.59
C HIS A 28 -6.31 1.81 -7.85
N PHE A 29 -7.16 2.36 -6.99
CA PHE A 29 -8.58 2.39 -7.25
C PHE A 29 -8.89 3.06 -8.59
N GLY A 30 -9.94 2.59 -9.27
CA GLY A 30 -10.32 3.10 -10.60
C GLY A 30 -9.54 2.50 -11.78
N ARG A 31 -8.47 1.76 -11.55
CA ARG A 31 -7.65 1.17 -12.62
C ARG A 31 -8.42 0.21 -13.52
N SER A 32 -9.45 -0.46 -13.01
CA SER A 32 -10.32 -1.35 -13.79
C SER A 32 -11.00 -0.65 -14.97
N SER A 33 -11.39 0.61 -14.82
CA SER A 33 -12.00 1.40 -15.91
C SER A 33 -11.04 1.67 -17.05
N HIS A 34 -9.74 1.78 -16.80
CA HIS A 34 -8.70 1.90 -17.83
C HIS A 34 -8.56 0.61 -18.63
N PHE A 35 -8.56 -0.54 -17.97
CA PHE A 35 -8.47 -1.86 -18.63
C PHE A 35 -9.73 -2.20 -19.43
N GLN A 36 -10.92 -1.83 -18.95
CA GLN A 36 -12.16 -2.01 -19.68
C GLN A 36 -12.17 -1.21 -21.00
N ARG A 37 -11.67 0.04 -21.00
CA ARG A 37 -11.50 0.84 -22.23
C ARG A 37 -10.51 0.19 -23.20
N ALA A 38 -9.54 -0.58 -22.70
CA ALA A 38 -8.60 -1.36 -23.49
C ALA A 38 -9.12 -2.76 -23.90
N GLY A 39 -10.41 -3.07 -23.65
CA GLY A 39 -11.04 -4.34 -24.00
C GLY A 39 -10.67 -5.52 -23.09
N ILE A 40 -10.04 -5.27 -21.96
CA ILE A 40 -9.70 -6.30 -20.96
C ILE A 40 -10.79 -6.33 -19.90
N ALA A 41 -11.52 -7.44 -19.80
CA ALA A 41 -12.58 -7.64 -18.81
C ALA A 41 -11.99 -7.83 -17.40
N LEU A 42 -11.43 -6.78 -16.81
CA LEU A 42 -11.17 -6.73 -15.39
C LEU A 42 -12.44 -6.27 -14.68
N THR A 43 -13.01 -7.15 -13.89
CA THR A 43 -14.34 -7.00 -13.34
C THR A 43 -14.38 -5.94 -12.23
N GLU A 44 -15.50 -5.20 -12.13
CA GLU A 44 -15.87 -4.35 -10.99
C GLU A 44 -15.76 -5.10 -9.65
N GLU A 45 -15.82 -6.43 -9.71
CA GLU A 45 -15.69 -7.32 -8.56
C GLU A 45 -14.33 -7.19 -7.85
N THR A 46 -13.20 -7.02 -8.57
CA THR A 46 -11.89 -6.88 -7.92
C THR A 46 -11.78 -5.55 -7.19
N HIS A 47 -12.30 -4.49 -7.79
CA HIS A 47 -12.38 -3.19 -7.15
C HIS A 47 -13.22 -3.24 -5.87
N ARG A 48 -14.38 -3.92 -5.93
CA ARG A 48 -15.22 -4.16 -4.76
C ARG A 48 -14.52 -4.98 -3.68
N LYS A 49 -13.71 -5.98 -4.05
CA LYS A 49 -12.90 -6.77 -3.10
C LYS A 49 -11.89 -5.88 -2.38
N ASP A 50 -11.17 -5.02 -3.09
CA ASP A 50 -10.19 -4.12 -2.48
C ASP A 50 -10.85 -3.09 -1.55
N LEU A 51 -12.03 -2.54 -1.90
CA LEU A 51 -12.81 -1.68 -1.00
C LEU A 51 -13.26 -2.41 0.27
N LEU A 52 -13.73 -3.65 0.15
CA LEU A 52 -14.12 -4.46 1.31
C LEU A 52 -12.92 -4.81 2.21
N ARG A 53 -11.73 -5.05 1.62
CA ARG A 53 -10.50 -5.27 2.37
C ARG A 53 -10.10 -4.01 3.15
N LEU A 54 -10.14 -2.85 2.50
CA LEU A 54 -9.89 -1.57 3.17
C LEU A 54 -10.86 -1.36 4.33
N LYS A 55 -12.16 -1.56 4.10
CA LYS A 55 -13.18 -1.44 5.15
C LYS A 55 -12.87 -2.34 6.35
N ARG A 56 -12.56 -3.63 6.12
CA ARG A 56 -12.21 -4.58 7.19
C ARG A 56 -10.99 -4.13 7.99
N LEU A 57 -9.97 -3.59 7.33
CA LEU A 57 -8.77 -3.07 8.01
C LEU A 57 -9.11 -1.86 8.89
N LEU A 58 -9.93 -0.92 8.39
CA LEU A 58 -10.38 0.23 9.18
C LEU A 58 -11.22 -0.19 10.40
N GLU A 59 -12.09 -1.18 10.24
CA GLU A 59 -12.90 -1.76 11.32
C GLU A 59 -12.05 -2.56 12.33
N LYS A 60 -11.03 -3.27 11.86
CA LYS A 60 -10.11 -4.09 12.67
C LYS A 60 -9.22 -3.23 13.57
N TYR A 61 -8.54 -2.26 12.97
CA TYR A 61 -7.56 -1.44 13.69
C TYR A 61 -8.18 -0.22 14.34
N LYS A 62 -9.27 0.32 13.79
CA LYS A 62 -9.91 1.59 14.21
C LYS A 62 -8.86 2.70 14.42
N PRO A 63 -7.96 2.91 13.44
CA PRO A 63 -6.83 3.80 13.62
C PRO A 63 -7.30 5.25 13.77
N SER A 64 -6.53 6.07 14.47
CA SER A 64 -6.75 7.52 14.49
C SER A 64 -6.36 8.18 13.17
N THR A 65 -5.39 7.59 12.46
CA THR A 65 -4.87 8.11 11.19
C THR A 65 -4.64 6.99 10.17
N VAL A 66 -4.83 7.31 8.89
CA VAL A 66 -4.45 6.44 7.77
C VAL A 66 -3.53 7.20 6.84
N TYR A 67 -2.36 6.60 6.53
CA TYR A 67 -1.46 7.08 5.49
C TYR A 67 -1.58 6.22 4.25
N PHE A 68 -1.90 6.85 3.12
CA PHE A 68 -1.78 6.26 1.80
C PHE A 68 -0.44 6.69 1.19
N LEU A 69 0.47 5.73 0.97
CA LEU A 69 1.79 5.99 0.39
C LEU A 69 1.72 6.04 -1.14
N GLY A 70 0.88 6.93 -1.65
CA GLY A 70 0.73 7.22 -3.07
C GLY A 70 -0.07 6.20 -3.87
N ASP A 71 -0.31 6.57 -5.12
CA ASP A 71 -1.03 5.77 -6.12
C ASP A 71 -2.38 5.27 -5.59
N LEU A 72 -3.10 6.16 -4.93
CA LEU A 72 -4.41 5.88 -4.34
C LEU A 72 -5.45 5.66 -5.42
N PHE A 73 -5.52 6.56 -6.41
CA PHE A 73 -6.53 6.53 -7.45
C PHE A 73 -5.95 6.74 -8.85
N HIS A 74 -6.09 5.75 -9.71
CA HIS A 74 -5.46 5.68 -11.02
C HIS A 74 -6.48 5.82 -12.16
N SER A 75 -7.23 6.93 -12.16
CA SER A 75 -8.19 7.25 -13.23
C SER A 75 -8.69 8.68 -13.10
N GLU A 76 -9.42 9.16 -14.11
CA GLU A 76 -10.29 10.33 -14.00
C GLU A 76 -11.47 10.04 -13.07
N TYR A 77 -12.15 11.12 -12.59
CA TYR A 77 -13.32 11.01 -11.74
C TYR A 77 -14.38 10.06 -12.34
N ASN A 78 -14.78 9.06 -11.57
CA ASN A 78 -15.73 8.03 -12.01
C ASN A 78 -16.47 7.39 -10.82
N ALA A 79 -17.34 6.40 -11.10
CA ALA A 79 -18.11 5.68 -10.08
C ALA A 79 -17.24 4.97 -9.02
N ALA A 80 -16.02 4.53 -9.39
CA ALA A 80 -15.10 3.92 -8.44
C ALA A 80 -14.59 4.94 -7.42
N TRP A 81 -14.31 6.19 -7.85
CA TRP A 81 -14.00 7.29 -6.95
C TRP A 81 -15.15 7.58 -6.00
N GLN A 82 -16.39 7.64 -6.51
CA GLN A 82 -17.56 7.90 -5.68
C GLN A 82 -17.73 6.81 -4.60
N SER A 83 -17.55 5.55 -4.95
CA SER A 83 -17.64 4.43 -4.00
C SER A 83 -16.55 4.50 -2.93
N PHE A 84 -15.33 4.84 -3.33
CA PHE A 84 -14.20 5.01 -2.43
C PHE A 84 -14.40 6.22 -1.50
N SER A 85 -14.74 7.39 -2.04
CA SER A 85 -14.95 8.60 -1.24
C SER A 85 -16.09 8.45 -0.24
N ASN A 86 -17.19 7.78 -0.61
CA ASN A 86 -18.28 7.48 0.31
C ASN A 86 -17.82 6.57 1.48
N LEU A 87 -16.97 5.58 1.19
CA LEU A 87 -16.36 4.74 2.23
C LEU A 87 -15.51 5.59 3.19
N ILE A 88 -14.61 6.43 2.67
CA ILE A 88 -13.73 7.28 3.48
C ILE A 88 -14.57 8.23 4.36
N MET A 89 -15.54 8.91 3.79
CA MET A 89 -16.43 9.83 4.53
C MET A 89 -17.24 9.14 5.63
N SER A 90 -17.53 7.83 5.50
CA SER A 90 -18.23 7.08 6.54
C SER A 90 -17.38 6.85 7.81
N PHE A 91 -16.05 7.00 7.71
CA PHE A 91 -15.10 6.92 8.82
C PHE A 91 -14.62 8.31 9.28
N TYR A 92 -15.55 9.23 9.50
CA TYR A 92 -15.30 10.65 9.78
C TYR A 92 -14.40 10.93 11.01
N ALA A 93 -14.25 9.97 11.92
CA ALA A 93 -13.35 10.08 13.07
C ALA A 93 -11.89 9.78 12.73
N ILE A 94 -11.60 9.25 11.56
CA ILE A 94 -10.25 8.90 11.11
C ILE A 94 -9.69 10.04 10.26
N LYS A 95 -8.45 10.44 10.55
CA LYS A 95 -7.70 11.35 9.69
C LYS A 95 -7.11 10.58 8.51
N PHE A 96 -7.41 10.98 7.29
CA PHE A 96 -6.84 10.38 6.08
C PHE A 96 -5.82 11.32 5.45
N VAL A 97 -4.64 10.80 5.14
CA VAL A 97 -3.55 11.56 4.49
C VAL A 97 -3.04 10.76 3.30
N LEU A 98 -2.98 11.40 2.14
CA LEU A 98 -2.36 10.89 0.93
C LEU A 98 -0.98 11.52 0.75
N ILE A 99 0.06 10.71 0.73
CA ILE A 99 1.35 11.09 0.19
C ILE A 99 1.25 10.89 -1.32
N GLN A 100 1.27 11.98 -2.09
CA GLN A 100 0.95 11.95 -3.51
C GLN A 100 1.92 11.05 -4.30
N GLY A 101 1.35 10.09 -5.04
CA GLY A 101 2.07 9.27 -6.01
C GLY A 101 1.96 9.81 -7.44
N ASN A 102 2.71 9.21 -8.36
CA ASN A 102 2.76 9.63 -9.76
C ASN A 102 1.49 9.31 -10.55
N HIS A 103 0.65 8.39 -10.07
CA HIS A 103 -0.65 8.06 -10.66
C HIS A 103 -1.84 8.76 -10.01
N ASP A 104 -1.64 9.59 -9.01
CA ASP A 104 -2.69 10.39 -8.37
C ASP A 104 -3.01 11.63 -9.21
N ILE A 105 -3.71 11.40 -10.33
CA ILE A 105 -3.98 12.40 -11.37
C ILE A 105 -5.24 13.23 -11.16
N LEU A 106 -6.07 12.89 -10.17
CA LEU A 106 -7.23 13.71 -9.82
C LEU A 106 -6.80 15.08 -9.29
N TYR A 107 -7.62 16.09 -9.53
CA TYR A 107 -7.40 17.39 -8.89
C TYR A 107 -7.39 17.24 -7.37
N ARG A 108 -6.45 17.91 -6.71
CA ARG A 108 -6.30 17.92 -5.25
C ARG A 108 -7.62 18.17 -4.52
N SER A 109 -8.45 19.06 -5.05
CA SER A 109 -9.77 19.38 -4.50
C SER A 109 -10.74 18.19 -4.42
N ASN A 110 -10.55 17.13 -5.23
CA ASN A 110 -11.36 15.93 -5.11
C ASN A 110 -11.01 15.12 -3.87
N TYR A 111 -9.70 14.99 -3.56
CA TYR A 111 -9.22 14.34 -2.34
C TYR A 111 -9.67 15.11 -1.09
N GLU A 112 -9.49 16.44 -1.08
CA GLU A 112 -9.88 17.30 0.04
C GLU A 112 -11.39 17.27 0.31
N LYS A 113 -12.24 17.25 -0.72
CA LYS A 113 -13.69 17.07 -0.59
C LYS A 113 -14.09 15.71 -0.01
N ALA A 114 -13.26 14.69 -0.22
CA ALA A 114 -13.45 13.37 0.41
C ALA A 114 -12.88 13.30 1.83
N GLY A 115 -12.33 14.39 2.38
CA GLY A 115 -11.71 14.43 3.70
C GLY A 115 -10.28 13.89 3.76
N ILE A 116 -9.57 13.87 2.62
CA ILE A 116 -8.20 13.38 2.52
C ILE A 116 -7.25 14.57 2.38
N GLU A 117 -6.34 14.74 3.34
CA GLU A 117 -5.23 15.68 3.24
C GLU A 117 -4.20 15.16 2.23
N VAL A 118 -3.67 16.01 1.34
CA VAL A 118 -2.67 15.63 0.35
C VAL A 118 -1.34 16.30 0.65
N LEU A 119 -0.29 15.51 0.83
CA LEU A 119 1.06 15.98 1.15
C LEU A 119 2.09 15.36 0.17
N PRO A 120 3.22 16.01 -0.06
CA PRO A 120 4.30 15.43 -0.87
C PRO A 120 5.05 14.32 -0.12
N PHE A 121 5.21 14.45 1.18
CA PHE A 121 5.83 13.47 2.10
C PHE A 121 5.42 13.79 3.54
N ILE A 122 5.68 12.87 4.46
CA ILE A 122 5.56 13.09 5.91
C ILE A 122 6.89 12.73 6.56
N GLN A 123 7.33 13.56 7.49
CA GLN A 123 8.52 13.30 8.31
C GLN A 123 8.15 13.39 9.77
N GLU A 124 8.23 12.28 10.49
CA GLU A 124 7.94 12.22 11.92
C GLU A 124 8.68 11.05 12.61
N GLU A 125 9.02 11.19 13.89
CA GLU A 125 9.65 10.15 14.72
C GLU A 125 10.92 9.53 14.09
N GLY A 126 11.68 10.30 13.32
CA GLY A 126 12.87 9.82 12.60
C GLY A 126 12.57 8.98 11.36
N LEU A 127 11.31 8.96 10.93
CA LEU A 127 10.83 8.28 9.75
C LEU A 127 10.45 9.29 8.67
N LEU A 128 10.69 8.89 7.42
CA LEU A 128 10.21 9.59 6.22
C LEU A 128 9.24 8.67 5.48
N PHE A 129 8.01 9.14 5.31
CA PHE A 129 6.99 8.47 4.51
C PHE A 129 6.96 9.13 3.15
N ASN A 130 7.30 8.38 2.12
CA ASN A 130 7.38 8.85 0.74
C ASN A 130 6.70 7.83 -0.19
N HIS A 131 6.28 8.25 -1.38
CA HIS A 131 5.73 7.30 -2.34
C HIS A 131 6.83 6.42 -2.93
N GLU A 132 7.87 7.05 -3.48
CA GLU A 132 8.96 6.35 -4.15
C GLU A 132 10.09 5.97 -3.18
N PRO A 133 10.82 4.87 -3.43
CA PRO A 133 12.07 4.59 -2.76
C PRO A 133 13.10 5.71 -2.93
N ILE A 134 13.96 5.90 -1.94
CA ILE A 134 15.00 6.92 -1.93
C ILE A 134 16.37 6.23 -1.95
N GLU A 135 17.28 6.69 -2.79
CA GLU A 135 18.61 6.09 -2.91
C GLU A 135 19.47 6.33 -1.65
N GLU A 136 19.33 7.51 -1.02
CA GLU A 136 20.06 7.87 0.20
C GLU A 136 19.10 8.36 1.29
N ALA A 137 18.90 7.54 2.30
CA ALA A 137 17.93 7.79 3.39
C ALA A 137 18.33 8.90 4.37
N SER A 138 19.51 9.52 4.21
CA SER A 138 19.99 10.69 4.98
C SER A 138 19.73 10.62 6.50
N GLY A 139 19.85 9.43 7.10
CA GLY A 139 19.68 9.22 8.55
C GLY A 139 18.24 9.05 9.02
N HIS A 140 17.28 8.87 8.11
CA HIS A 140 15.89 8.55 8.40
C HIS A 140 15.56 7.11 7.98
N GLY A 141 14.61 6.48 8.69
CA GLY A 141 13.98 5.26 8.18
C GLY A 141 12.94 5.63 7.12
N VAL A 142 13.03 5.10 5.91
CA VAL A 142 12.12 5.41 4.81
C VAL A 142 11.04 4.35 4.68
N LEU A 143 9.76 4.74 4.76
CA LEU A 143 8.63 3.90 4.37
C LEU A 143 8.11 4.36 3.01
N CYS A 144 8.08 3.44 2.06
CA CYS A 144 7.67 3.74 0.68
C CYS A 144 6.87 2.59 0.05
N ALA A 145 6.43 2.81 -1.20
CA ALA A 145 5.64 1.88 -1.98
C ALA A 145 6.13 1.85 -3.45
N HIS A 146 5.28 2.17 -4.44
CA HIS A 146 5.57 2.41 -5.86
C HIS A 146 6.06 1.20 -6.65
N ILE A 147 7.12 0.52 -6.22
CA ILE A 147 7.74 -0.56 -7.02
C ILE A 147 7.00 -1.89 -6.93
N HIS A 148 6.00 -2.02 -6.07
CA HIS A 148 5.22 -3.24 -5.88
C HIS A 148 6.12 -4.47 -5.66
N PRO A 149 6.88 -4.55 -4.57
CA PRO A 149 7.88 -5.60 -4.39
C PRO A 149 7.26 -6.98 -4.36
N GLY A 150 7.92 -7.92 -5.03
CA GLY A 150 7.56 -9.33 -5.01
C GLY A 150 8.78 -10.22 -5.13
N ILE A 151 8.65 -11.45 -4.68
CA ILE A 151 9.68 -12.49 -4.80
C ILE A 151 9.16 -13.70 -5.55
N ILE A 152 10.07 -14.51 -6.08
CA ILE A 152 9.73 -15.80 -6.66
C ILE A 152 10.05 -16.90 -5.66
N MET A 153 9.01 -17.58 -5.19
CA MET A 153 9.13 -18.83 -4.44
C MET A 153 9.19 -20.01 -5.41
N ARG A 154 10.10 -20.93 -5.14
CA ARG A 154 10.25 -22.17 -5.93
C ARG A 154 9.66 -23.33 -5.13
N GLY A 155 8.66 -23.98 -5.69
CA GLY A 155 8.09 -25.19 -5.16
C GLY A 155 8.72 -26.46 -5.72
N LYS A 156 8.22 -27.62 -5.30
CA LYS A 156 8.55 -28.92 -5.89
C LYS A 156 8.16 -28.93 -7.37
N ALA A 157 8.80 -29.80 -8.17
CA ALA A 157 8.53 -29.96 -9.60
C ALA A 157 8.72 -28.66 -10.44
N LYS A 158 9.72 -27.82 -10.11
CA LYS A 158 10.05 -26.57 -10.82
C LYS A 158 8.93 -25.50 -10.83
N GLN A 159 7.93 -25.63 -9.99
CA GLN A 159 6.91 -24.61 -9.83
C GLN A 159 7.52 -23.29 -9.39
N ARG A 160 7.02 -22.20 -9.95
CA ARG A 160 7.43 -20.83 -9.59
C ARG A 160 6.18 -20.02 -9.27
N LEU A 161 6.13 -19.50 -8.06
CA LEU A 161 5.05 -18.63 -7.60
C LEU A 161 5.63 -17.24 -7.31
N LYS A 162 5.05 -16.22 -7.94
CA LYS A 162 5.39 -14.82 -7.69
C LYS A 162 4.46 -14.29 -6.61
N LEU A 163 5.02 -13.86 -5.49
CA LEU A 163 4.27 -13.40 -4.32
C LEU A 163 4.65 -11.95 -3.96
N PRO A 164 3.68 -11.12 -3.59
CA PRO A 164 3.96 -9.78 -3.06
C PRO A 164 4.65 -9.90 -1.70
N CYS A 165 5.44 -8.91 -1.32
CA CYS A 165 6.11 -8.92 -0.04
C CYS A 165 6.33 -7.51 0.52
N PHE A 166 6.43 -7.41 1.84
CA PHE A 166 7.16 -6.32 2.49
C PHE A 166 8.65 -6.59 2.30
N TYR A 167 9.36 -5.62 1.78
CA TYR A 167 10.78 -5.71 1.53
C TYR A 167 11.52 -4.76 2.45
N VAL A 168 12.24 -5.29 3.44
CA VAL A 168 12.76 -4.54 4.58
C VAL A 168 14.28 -4.55 4.56
N GLU A 169 14.84 -3.43 4.21
CA GLU A 169 16.27 -3.10 4.27
C GLU A 169 16.62 -2.46 5.62
N GLU A 170 17.85 -2.08 5.83
CA GLU A 170 18.32 -1.48 7.06
C GLU A 170 17.58 -0.16 7.35
N ASP A 171 17.52 0.71 6.37
CA ASP A 171 17.00 2.06 6.42
C ASP A 171 15.74 2.29 5.56
N GLN A 172 15.27 1.26 4.82
CA GLN A 172 14.11 1.39 3.96
C GLN A 172 13.17 0.18 4.05
N MET A 173 11.87 0.45 4.20
CA MET A 173 10.81 -0.55 4.12
C MET A 173 9.88 -0.22 2.96
N ILE A 174 9.77 -1.16 2.01
CA ILE A 174 8.92 -1.02 0.83
C ILE A 174 7.69 -1.89 1.01
N LEU A 175 6.52 -1.27 0.96
CA LEU A 175 5.25 -1.96 1.13
C LEU A 175 4.84 -2.68 -0.17
N PRO A 176 4.18 -3.84 -0.06
CA PRO A 176 3.51 -4.46 -1.19
C PRO A 176 2.34 -3.59 -1.66
N ALA A 177 2.07 -3.58 -2.98
CA ALA A 177 0.85 -2.95 -3.48
C ALA A 177 -0.38 -3.55 -2.80
N PHE A 178 -1.25 -2.68 -2.28
CA PHE A 178 -2.49 -3.10 -1.62
C PHE A 178 -3.42 -3.80 -2.61
N THR A 179 -3.61 -3.24 -3.78
CA THR A 179 -4.50 -3.83 -4.79
C THR A 179 -4.07 -5.24 -5.21
N LEU A 180 -5.05 -6.08 -5.49
CA LEU A 180 -4.81 -7.42 -6.03
C LEU A 180 -4.46 -7.40 -7.53
N LEU A 181 -4.65 -6.26 -8.20
CA LEU A 181 -4.46 -6.09 -9.65
C LEU A 181 -3.08 -5.54 -10.06
N ALA A 182 -2.22 -5.21 -9.10
CA ALA A 182 -0.91 -4.67 -9.43
C ALA A 182 0.03 -5.76 -10.00
N GLY A 183 0.77 -5.38 -11.03
CA GLY A 183 1.98 -6.09 -11.38
C GLY A 183 2.99 -6.02 -10.23
N MET A 184 3.99 -6.91 -10.21
CA MET A 184 5.02 -6.91 -9.18
C MET A 184 6.42 -6.84 -9.80
N LYS A 185 7.28 -5.99 -9.26
CA LYS A 185 8.72 -6.02 -9.56
C LYS A 185 9.34 -7.16 -8.75
N VAL A 186 9.90 -8.15 -9.44
CA VAL A 186 10.58 -9.25 -8.76
C VAL A 186 11.92 -8.78 -8.25
N LEU A 187 12.09 -8.78 -6.94
CA LEU A 187 13.33 -8.46 -6.27
C LEU A 187 14.12 -9.73 -5.92
N ARG A 188 15.43 -9.60 -5.85
CA ARG A 188 16.34 -10.65 -5.35
C ARG A 188 16.92 -10.17 -4.02
N PRO A 189 16.38 -10.65 -2.87
CA PRO A 189 16.83 -10.15 -1.58
C PRO A 189 18.33 -10.36 -1.40
N GLN A 190 19.04 -9.36 -0.86
CA GLN A 190 20.43 -9.45 -0.44
C GLN A 190 20.54 -10.04 0.98
N ARG A 191 21.73 -10.27 1.50
CA ARG A 191 21.93 -10.98 2.80
C ARG A 191 21.31 -10.28 4.00
N ASN A 192 21.28 -8.95 4.01
CA ASN A 192 20.77 -8.10 5.09
C ASN A 192 19.32 -7.65 4.90
N VAL A 193 18.63 -8.19 3.90
CA VAL A 193 17.24 -7.86 3.61
C VAL A 193 16.29 -8.89 4.24
N ARG A 194 15.29 -8.42 4.98
CA ARG A 194 14.20 -9.26 5.47
C ARG A 194 12.99 -9.15 4.54
N VAL A 195 12.35 -10.27 4.29
CA VAL A 195 11.19 -10.35 3.40
C VAL A 195 10.04 -10.99 4.14
N TYR A 196 8.88 -10.35 4.11
CA TYR A 196 7.67 -10.86 4.74
C TYR A 196 6.55 -10.99 3.72
N LEU A 197 5.96 -12.17 3.63
CA LEU A 197 4.86 -12.49 2.72
C LEU A 197 3.51 -12.28 3.39
N PRO A 198 2.67 -11.37 2.87
CA PRO A 198 1.29 -11.25 3.31
C PRO A 198 0.45 -12.41 2.75
N MET A 199 -0.14 -13.20 3.64
CA MET A 199 -0.86 -14.44 3.31
C MET A 199 -2.34 -14.38 3.75
N GLY A 200 -2.98 -13.23 3.66
CA GLY A 200 -4.35 -13.00 4.10
C GLY A 200 -4.46 -12.84 5.62
N GLU A 201 -4.64 -13.91 6.37
CA GLU A 201 -4.78 -13.85 7.83
C GLU A 201 -3.45 -13.78 8.58
N SER A 202 -2.34 -14.08 7.92
CA SER A 202 -1.01 -14.14 8.54
C SER A 202 0.06 -13.49 7.68
N VAL A 203 1.22 -13.27 8.27
CA VAL A 203 2.43 -12.83 7.58
C VAL A 203 3.55 -13.81 7.88
N GLN A 204 4.24 -14.27 6.85
CA GLN A 204 5.33 -15.23 6.97
C GLN A 204 6.66 -14.58 6.61
N GLU A 205 7.63 -14.62 7.53
CA GLU A 205 9.00 -14.24 7.21
C GLU A 205 9.66 -15.32 6.33
N VAL A 206 10.32 -14.88 5.26
CA VAL A 206 11.11 -15.75 4.39
C VAL A 206 12.54 -15.74 4.86
N THR A 207 12.93 -16.80 5.56
CA THR A 207 14.34 -17.03 5.87
C THR A 207 15.04 -17.59 4.63
N ARG A 208 16.20 -17.01 4.26
CA ARG A 208 17.06 -17.63 3.26
C ARG A 208 17.61 -18.94 3.82
N THR A 209 17.28 -20.05 3.20
CA THR A 209 18.07 -21.27 3.26
C THR A 209 19.24 -21.19 2.30
#